data_c5e87fe751c127540f9f300ac10d0f60
#
_entry.id   c5e87fe751c127540f9f300ac10d0f60
#
_cell.length_a   1.000
_cell.length_b   1.000
_cell.length_c   1.000
_cell.angle_alpha   90.00
_cell.angle_beta   90.00
_cell.angle_gamma   90.00
#
_symmetry.space_group_name_H-M   'P 1'
#
loop_
_entity.id
_entity.type
_entity.pdbx_description
1 polymer ?
#
loop_
_entity_poly.entity_id
_entity_poly.type
_entity_poly.pdbx_seq_one_letter_code
_entity_poly.pdbx_strand_id
1 'polypeptide(L)'
;MSAQRILRAAQKVESTWIGPNDGEALDADIQEAYTHAYTIIRHLAVRMPREHNSGHPGGSLSAFTFCYLLSLHRNPHTDQPLRMSAGHLSVLGYALQWLLGREGNDARLASPQALITHFRTPDGLPGHIEAGIGDIPFGTGPLGKGVSNALGAAFGLRRQGKPGIVDVLLADG
;
A
#
# COMPACT_ATOMS: atom_id res chain seq x y z
N MET A 1 3.43 -17.18 -10.00
CA MET A 1 2.38 -16.27 -10.51
C MET A 1 2.98 -14.93 -10.88
N SER A 2 2.62 -14.35 -12.03
CA SER A 2 3.17 -13.05 -12.44
C SER A 2 2.43 -11.90 -11.75
N ALA A 3 3.11 -10.76 -11.57
CA ALA A 3 2.51 -9.51 -11.09
C ALA A 3 1.23 -9.14 -11.89
N GLN A 4 1.19 -9.49 -13.18
CA GLN A 4 0.01 -9.32 -14.03
C GLN A 4 -1.25 -10.07 -13.54
N ARG A 5 -1.11 -11.18 -12.83
CA ARG A 5 -2.26 -11.93 -12.31
C ARG A 5 -2.84 -11.26 -11.07
N ILE A 6 -1.97 -10.67 -10.25
CA ILE A 6 -2.37 -9.85 -9.10
C ILE A 6 -3.09 -8.58 -9.57
N LEU A 7 -2.56 -7.92 -10.61
CA LEU A 7 -3.18 -6.77 -11.26
C LEU A 7 -4.55 -7.11 -11.87
N ARG A 8 -4.71 -8.28 -12.49
CA ARG A 8 -6.01 -8.72 -13.04
C ARG A 8 -7.05 -8.92 -11.95
N ALA A 9 -6.68 -9.45 -10.81
CA ALA A 9 -7.58 -9.55 -9.66
C ALA A 9 -7.97 -8.16 -9.16
N ALA A 10 -7.01 -7.23 -9.05
CA ALA A 10 -7.24 -5.84 -8.67
C ALA A 10 -8.11 -5.08 -9.67
N GLN A 11 -7.96 -5.33 -10.96
CA GLN A 11 -8.73 -4.67 -12.03
C GLN A 11 -10.18 -5.15 -12.14
N LYS A 12 -10.51 -6.33 -11.60
CA LYS A 12 -11.89 -6.84 -11.55
C LYS A 12 -12.74 -6.13 -10.49
N VAL A 13 -12.13 -5.37 -9.63
CA VAL A 13 -12.81 -4.75 -8.50
C VAL A 13 -13.28 -3.36 -8.90
N GLU A 14 -14.48 -3.28 -9.45
CA GLU A 14 -15.21 -2.02 -9.60
C GLU A 14 -15.87 -1.67 -8.27
N SER A 15 -15.53 -0.57 -7.70
CA SER A 15 -16.15 0.29 -6.65
C SER A 15 -17.23 -0.29 -5.69
N THR A 16 -17.38 -1.59 -5.59
CA THR A 16 -18.27 -2.26 -4.64
C THR A 16 -17.44 -2.92 -3.54
N TRP A 17 -18.01 -3.05 -2.35
CA TRP A 17 -17.41 -3.83 -1.29
C TRP A 17 -17.11 -5.25 -1.79
N ILE A 18 -15.85 -5.64 -1.75
CA ILE A 18 -15.36 -6.94 -2.19
C ILE A 18 -15.04 -7.87 -1.01
N GLY A 19 -15.09 -7.32 0.20
CA GLY A 19 -14.96 -8.14 1.39
C GLY A 19 -16.21 -9.01 1.55
N PRO A 20 -16.06 -10.18 2.17
CA PRO A 20 -17.20 -10.97 2.56
C PRO A 20 -18.03 -10.20 3.57
N ASN A 21 -19.34 -10.41 3.57
CA ASN A 21 -20.13 -10.17 4.77
C ASN A 21 -19.63 -11.12 5.87
N ASP A 22 -19.97 -10.82 7.12
CA ASP A 22 -19.54 -11.68 8.23
C ASP A 22 -19.83 -13.16 7.96
N GLY A 23 -18.78 -13.98 7.93
CA GLY A 23 -18.86 -15.41 7.69
C GLY A 23 -18.85 -15.88 6.23
N GLU A 24 -18.79 -14.96 5.26
CA GLU A 24 -18.63 -15.34 3.86
C GLU A 24 -17.15 -15.44 3.47
N ALA A 25 -16.83 -16.35 2.55
CA ALA A 25 -15.49 -16.49 2.01
C ALA A 25 -15.19 -15.40 0.96
N LEU A 26 -13.93 -15.03 0.84
CA LEU A 26 -13.46 -14.22 -0.29
C LEU A 26 -13.71 -14.96 -1.63
N ASP A 27 -13.95 -14.19 -2.69
CA ASP A 27 -13.93 -14.73 -4.05
C ASP A 27 -12.60 -15.47 -4.30
N ALA A 28 -12.67 -16.58 -5.03
CA ALA A 28 -11.53 -17.48 -5.24
C ALA A 28 -10.34 -16.77 -5.90
N ASP A 29 -10.58 -15.89 -6.88
CA ASP A 29 -9.53 -15.12 -7.56
C ASP A 29 -8.85 -14.14 -6.58
N ILE A 30 -9.64 -13.53 -5.69
CA ILE A 30 -9.12 -12.61 -4.66
C ILE A 30 -8.36 -13.39 -3.59
N GLN A 31 -8.86 -14.54 -3.18
CA GLN A 31 -8.19 -15.41 -2.23
C GLN A 31 -6.83 -15.90 -2.76
N GLU A 32 -6.76 -16.28 -4.03
CA GLU A 32 -5.51 -16.69 -4.68
C GLU A 32 -4.52 -15.52 -4.74
N ALA A 33 -4.97 -14.34 -5.19
CA ALA A 33 -4.16 -13.14 -5.27
C ALA A 33 -3.64 -12.71 -3.89
N TYR A 34 -4.51 -12.74 -2.88
CA TYR A 34 -4.14 -12.44 -1.49
C TYR A 34 -3.07 -13.42 -0.97
N THR A 35 -3.26 -14.71 -1.16
CA THR A 35 -2.32 -15.74 -0.68
C THR A 35 -0.93 -15.55 -1.29
N HIS A 36 -0.89 -15.23 -2.58
CA HIS A 36 0.36 -14.94 -3.27
C HIS A 36 1.01 -13.64 -2.75
N ALA A 37 0.24 -12.56 -2.64
CA ALA A 37 0.70 -11.28 -2.12
C ALA A 37 1.19 -11.39 -0.67
N TYR A 38 0.50 -12.19 0.16
CA TYR A 38 0.91 -12.44 1.54
C TYR A 38 2.26 -13.17 1.63
N THR A 39 2.51 -14.11 0.72
CA THR A 39 3.81 -14.78 0.64
C THR A 39 4.94 -13.80 0.30
N ILE A 40 4.68 -12.89 -0.62
CA ILE A 40 5.64 -11.86 -1.03
C ILE A 40 5.91 -10.88 0.12
N ILE A 41 4.87 -10.34 0.76
CA ILE A 41 5.08 -9.36 1.85
C ILE A 41 5.81 -9.99 3.03
N ARG A 42 5.56 -11.25 3.37
CA ARG A 42 6.34 -11.96 4.40
C ARG A 42 7.82 -12.02 4.06
N HIS A 43 8.14 -12.30 2.81
CA HIS A 43 9.53 -12.32 2.34
C HIS A 43 10.16 -10.93 2.44
N LEU A 44 9.49 -9.90 1.92
CA LEU A 44 9.97 -8.52 1.94
C LEU A 44 10.13 -7.98 3.37
N ALA A 45 9.16 -8.25 4.25
CA ALA A 45 9.20 -7.79 5.63
C ALA A 45 10.39 -8.36 6.44
N VAL A 46 10.90 -9.52 6.05
CA VAL A 46 12.11 -10.08 6.64
C VAL A 46 13.37 -9.57 5.93
N ARG A 47 13.39 -9.62 4.60
CA ARG A 47 14.60 -9.37 3.82
C ARG A 47 15.00 -7.89 3.78
N MET A 48 14.06 -6.99 3.57
CA MET A 48 14.35 -5.55 3.50
C MET A 48 15.02 -5.04 4.79
N PRO A 49 14.44 -5.25 5.99
CA PRO A 49 15.10 -4.84 7.23
C PRO A 49 16.42 -5.56 7.52
N ARG A 50 16.51 -6.84 7.19
CA ARG A 50 17.71 -7.65 7.44
C ARG A 50 18.93 -7.19 6.61
N GLU A 51 18.74 -6.95 5.32
CA GLU A 51 19.83 -6.54 4.42
C GLU A 51 20.41 -5.17 4.81
N HIS A 52 19.61 -4.32 5.44
CA HIS A 52 19.98 -2.95 5.81
C HIS A 52 20.06 -2.72 7.32
N ASN A 53 19.97 -3.77 8.13
CA ASN A 53 19.98 -3.72 9.61
C ASN A 53 19.01 -2.67 10.18
N SER A 54 17.88 -2.46 9.53
CA SER A 54 16.94 -1.39 9.89
C SER A 54 15.56 -1.60 9.28
N GLY A 55 14.50 -1.40 10.06
CA GLY A 55 13.12 -1.49 9.60
C GLY A 55 12.18 -2.07 10.65
N HIS A 56 10.88 -2.05 10.33
CA HIS A 56 9.78 -2.44 11.23
C HIS A 56 8.92 -3.53 10.59
N PRO A 57 9.33 -4.82 10.67
CA PRO A 57 8.61 -5.90 10.00
C PRO A 57 7.22 -6.17 10.59
N GLY A 58 7.07 -6.06 11.91
CA GLY A 58 5.84 -6.40 12.62
C GLY A 58 4.64 -5.59 12.17
N GLY A 59 4.74 -4.27 12.20
CA GLY A 59 3.67 -3.37 11.75
C GLY A 59 3.28 -3.58 10.29
N SER A 60 4.29 -3.78 9.42
CA SER A 60 4.05 -4.06 8.00
C SER A 60 3.27 -5.35 7.77
N LEU A 61 3.53 -6.40 8.54
CA LEU A 61 2.80 -7.67 8.44
C LEU A 61 1.40 -7.59 9.05
N SER A 62 1.25 -6.94 10.20
CA SER A 62 -0.05 -6.85 10.88
C SER A 62 -1.06 -6.02 10.09
N ALA A 63 -0.61 -4.94 9.42
CA ALA A 63 -1.48 -4.08 8.63
C ALA A 63 -1.72 -4.57 7.19
N PHE A 64 -0.94 -5.54 6.71
CA PHE A 64 -0.96 -5.94 5.30
C PHE A 64 -2.33 -6.36 4.82
N THR A 65 -2.99 -7.28 5.50
CA THR A 65 -4.28 -7.85 5.08
C THR A 65 -5.30 -6.73 4.85
N PHE A 66 -5.45 -5.85 5.82
CA PHE A 66 -6.37 -4.72 5.73
C PHE A 66 -6.00 -3.79 4.57
N CYS A 67 -4.74 -3.36 4.48
CA CYS A 67 -4.31 -2.41 3.45
C CYS A 67 -4.40 -2.98 2.04
N TYR A 68 -4.07 -4.27 1.86
CA TYR A 68 -4.14 -4.93 0.56
C TYR A 68 -5.58 -5.08 0.09
N LEU A 69 -6.47 -5.65 0.92
CA LEU A 69 -7.87 -5.83 0.57
C LEU A 69 -8.60 -4.50 0.36
N LEU A 70 -8.36 -3.51 1.23
CA LEU A 70 -8.89 -2.16 1.04
C LEU A 70 -8.43 -1.56 -0.29
N SER A 71 -7.16 -1.74 -0.66
CA SER A 71 -6.62 -1.21 -1.92
C SER A 71 -7.22 -1.88 -3.15
N LEU A 72 -7.63 -3.14 -3.05
CA LEU A 72 -8.38 -3.84 -4.11
C LEU A 72 -9.81 -3.33 -4.23
N HIS A 73 -10.43 -2.96 -3.10
CA HIS A 73 -11.80 -2.46 -3.06
C HIS A 73 -11.96 -1.05 -3.62
N ARG A 74 -10.92 -0.25 -3.63
CA ARG A 74 -11.00 1.16 -4.03
C ARG A 74 -11.27 1.34 -5.51
N ASN A 75 -12.10 2.36 -5.83
CA ASN A 75 -12.29 2.79 -7.20
C ASN A 75 -11.08 3.62 -7.67
N PRO A 76 -10.25 3.13 -8.60
CA PRO A 76 -9.03 3.83 -9.01
C PRO A 76 -9.28 5.16 -9.73
N HIS A 77 -10.51 5.41 -10.21
CA HIS A 77 -10.87 6.63 -10.92
C HIS A 77 -11.35 7.76 -10.02
N THR A 78 -11.84 7.44 -8.83
CA THR A 78 -12.45 8.42 -7.93
C THR A 78 -11.78 8.49 -6.58
N ASP A 79 -11.35 7.36 -6.03
CA ASP A 79 -10.83 7.29 -4.67
C ASP A 79 -9.34 7.68 -4.61
N GLN A 80 -8.99 8.33 -3.53
CA GLN A 80 -7.61 8.76 -3.32
C GLN A 80 -6.74 7.56 -2.91
N PRO A 81 -5.44 7.51 -3.28
CA PRO A 81 -4.53 6.48 -2.80
C PRO A 81 -4.53 6.39 -1.27
N LEU A 82 -4.40 5.15 -0.75
CA LEU A 82 -4.34 4.91 0.70
C LEU A 82 -3.23 5.75 1.34
N ARG A 83 -3.57 6.45 2.40
CA ARG A 83 -2.61 7.19 3.22
C ARG A 83 -2.24 6.39 4.45
N MET A 84 -0.95 6.32 4.73
CA MET A 84 -0.44 5.67 5.93
C MET A 84 0.09 6.73 6.88
N SER A 85 -0.51 6.90 8.05
CA SER A 85 -0.05 7.85 9.06
C SER A 85 1.26 7.42 9.72
N ALA A 86 1.52 6.11 9.77
CA ALA A 86 2.75 5.54 10.29
C ALA A 86 3.79 5.34 9.17
N GLY A 87 4.69 6.29 9.01
CA GLY A 87 5.72 6.26 7.96
C GLY A 87 6.68 5.08 8.07
N HIS A 88 6.90 4.58 9.27
CA HIS A 88 7.75 3.42 9.55
C HIS A 88 7.19 2.11 8.97
N LEU A 89 5.93 2.07 8.51
CA LEU A 89 5.38 0.97 7.71
C LEU A 89 5.86 1.00 6.25
N SER A 90 7.01 1.57 6.00
CA SER A 90 7.58 1.79 4.67
C SER A 90 7.74 0.52 3.85
N VAL A 91 8.09 -0.62 4.48
CA VAL A 91 8.12 -1.92 3.79
C VAL A 91 6.75 -2.24 3.18
N LEU A 92 5.67 -2.07 3.95
CA LEU A 92 4.31 -2.27 3.44
C LEU A 92 3.96 -1.24 2.36
N GLY A 93 4.26 0.03 2.61
CA GLY A 93 3.95 1.11 1.68
C GLY A 93 4.55 0.87 0.29
N TYR A 94 5.83 0.54 0.23
CA TYR A 94 6.52 0.29 -1.05
C TYR A 94 6.13 -1.06 -1.67
N ALA A 95 5.93 -2.10 -0.86
CA ALA A 95 5.47 -3.38 -1.36
C ALA A 95 4.09 -3.27 -2.02
N LEU A 96 3.17 -2.47 -1.47
CA LEU A 96 1.85 -2.23 -2.07
C LEU A 96 1.95 -1.53 -3.42
N GLN A 97 2.92 -0.64 -3.63
CA GLN A 97 3.12 -0.01 -4.94
C GLN A 97 3.39 -1.07 -6.01
N TRP A 98 4.29 -1.99 -5.75
CA TRP A 98 4.60 -3.07 -6.68
C TRP A 98 3.47 -4.11 -6.79
N LEU A 99 2.90 -4.56 -5.67
CA LEU A 99 1.82 -5.56 -5.65
C LEU A 99 0.57 -5.11 -6.40
N LEU A 100 0.29 -3.81 -6.40
CA LEU A 100 -0.89 -3.21 -7.03
C LEU A 100 -0.59 -2.61 -8.41
N GLY A 101 0.65 -2.72 -8.91
CA GLY A 101 1.04 -2.17 -10.22
C GLY A 101 1.02 -0.64 -10.27
N ARG A 102 1.38 0.00 -9.17
CA ARG A 102 1.38 1.46 -8.99
C ARG A 102 2.80 2.04 -8.93
N GLU A 103 3.80 1.25 -9.26
CA GLU A 103 5.21 1.63 -9.27
C GLU A 103 5.55 2.68 -10.34
N GLY A 104 4.73 2.81 -11.38
CA GLY A 104 5.01 3.69 -12.51
C GLY A 104 6.34 3.31 -13.19
N ASN A 105 7.20 4.31 -13.42
CA ASN A 105 8.54 4.14 -14.00
C ASN A 105 9.65 4.11 -12.95
N ASP A 106 9.31 3.95 -11.66
CA ASP A 106 10.30 3.96 -10.59
C ASP A 106 11.02 2.60 -10.52
N ALA A 107 12.26 2.56 -11.01
CA ALA A 107 13.07 1.35 -11.05
C ALA A 107 13.30 0.73 -9.63
N ARG A 108 13.23 1.54 -8.57
CA ARG A 108 13.38 1.08 -7.18
C ARG A 108 12.21 0.20 -6.73
N LEU A 109 11.06 0.33 -7.39
CA LEU A 109 9.83 -0.42 -7.12
C LEU A 109 9.58 -1.54 -8.14
N ALA A 110 10.43 -1.73 -9.14
CA ALA A 110 10.16 -2.59 -10.30
C ALA A 110 10.07 -4.10 -10.00
N SER A 111 10.54 -4.54 -8.84
CA SER A 111 10.50 -5.95 -8.44
C SER A 111 10.71 -6.12 -6.93
N PRO A 112 10.37 -7.28 -6.34
CA PRO A 112 10.73 -7.60 -4.96
C PRO A 112 12.24 -7.47 -4.68
N GLN A 113 13.08 -7.85 -5.64
CA GLN A 113 14.53 -7.71 -5.49
C GLN A 113 14.96 -6.23 -5.53
N ALA A 114 14.35 -5.40 -6.37
CA ALA A 114 14.62 -3.97 -6.39
C ALA A 114 14.22 -3.31 -5.06
N LEU A 115 13.06 -3.66 -4.50
CA LEU A 115 12.64 -3.21 -3.18
C LEU A 115 13.67 -3.54 -2.09
N ILE A 116 14.18 -4.78 -2.07
CA ILE A 116 15.20 -5.20 -1.11
C ILE A 116 16.48 -4.39 -1.32
N THR A 117 16.97 -4.29 -2.57
CA THR A 117 18.24 -3.64 -2.88
C THR A 117 18.23 -2.15 -2.55
N HIS A 118 17.13 -1.46 -2.82
CA HIS A 118 17.05 0.00 -2.66
C HIS A 118 16.54 0.46 -1.30
N PHE A 119 16.06 -0.44 -0.45
CA PHE A 119 15.51 -0.05 0.85
C PHE A 119 16.58 0.59 1.74
N ARG A 120 16.31 1.80 2.24
CA ARG A 120 17.19 2.58 3.15
C ARG A 120 18.61 2.79 2.63
N THR A 121 18.81 2.80 1.32
CA THR A 121 20.07 3.25 0.72
C THR A 121 20.04 4.77 0.44
N PRO A 122 21.18 5.45 0.31
CA PRO A 122 21.22 6.92 0.15
C PRO A 122 20.33 7.48 -0.95
N ASP A 123 20.33 6.86 -2.13
CA ASP A 123 19.50 7.27 -3.27
C ASP A 123 18.31 6.31 -3.51
N GLY A 124 18.00 5.52 -2.51
CA GLY A 124 16.99 4.47 -2.62
C GLY A 124 15.63 4.84 -2.05
N LEU A 125 15.00 3.84 -1.44
CA LEU A 125 13.68 3.97 -0.81
C LEU A 125 13.87 4.40 0.65
N PRO A 126 13.34 5.55 1.06
CA PRO A 126 13.47 6.05 2.44
C PRO A 126 12.90 5.09 3.50
N GLY A 127 13.40 5.20 4.70
CA GLY A 127 12.92 4.41 5.84
C GLY A 127 11.52 4.80 6.33
N HIS A 128 11.04 5.97 5.95
CA HIS A 128 9.67 6.44 6.09
C HIS A 128 9.08 6.66 4.71
N ILE A 129 7.79 6.44 4.59
CA ILE A 129 7.08 6.60 3.31
C ILE A 129 7.16 8.05 2.83
N GLU A 130 7.57 8.26 1.59
CA GLU A 130 7.72 9.58 0.98
C GLU A 130 6.80 9.77 -0.21
N ALA A 131 6.34 11.01 -0.40
CA ALA A 131 5.49 11.40 -1.52
C ALA A 131 6.24 11.26 -2.86
N GLY A 132 5.51 10.87 -3.90
CA GLY A 132 6.04 10.77 -5.26
C GLY A 132 6.83 9.49 -5.54
N ILE A 133 6.82 8.54 -4.61
CA ILE A 133 7.33 7.18 -4.84
C ILE A 133 6.12 6.31 -5.22
N GLY A 134 6.04 5.89 -6.48
CA GLY A 134 4.81 5.30 -7.02
C GLY A 134 3.64 6.29 -6.94
N ASP A 135 2.49 5.85 -6.47
CA ASP A 135 1.29 6.69 -6.27
C ASP A 135 1.15 7.24 -4.84
N ILE A 136 2.19 7.16 -4.01
CA ILE A 136 2.15 7.64 -2.62
C ILE A 136 1.86 9.15 -2.59
N PRO A 137 0.75 9.57 -1.96
CA PRO A 137 0.26 10.95 -2.10
C PRO A 137 0.94 11.95 -1.16
N PHE A 138 1.61 11.50 -0.09
CA PHE A 138 2.30 12.40 0.82
C PHE A 138 3.35 11.70 1.68
N GLY A 139 4.36 12.43 2.14
CA GLY A 139 5.40 11.95 3.02
C GLY A 139 4.96 11.92 4.49
N THR A 140 5.43 10.92 5.23
CA THR A 140 4.95 10.58 6.58
C THR A 140 6.02 10.73 7.67
N GLY A 141 6.90 11.72 7.58
CA GLY A 141 7.93 11.94 8.59
C GLY A 141 7.38 11.98 10.02
N PRO A 142 6.54 12.97 10.39
CA PRO A 142 5.95 13.02 11.72
C PRO A 142 4.76 12.07 11.87
N LEU A 143 4.79 11.28 12.94
CA LEU A 143 3.71 10.37 13.33
C LEU A 143 2.40 11.14 13.57
N GLY A 144 1.25 10.55 13.23
CA GLY A 144 -0.08 11.15 13.44
C GLY A 144 -0.55 12.15 12.38
N LYS A 145 0.32 12.75 11.57
CA LYS A 145 -0.07 13.74 10.55
C LYS A 145 -0.93 13.21 9.41
N GLY A 146 -1.04 11.91 9.25
CA GLY A 146 -1.87 11.28 8.22
C GLY A 146 -3.34 11.70 8.29
N VAL A 147 -3.88 11.88 9.50
CA VAL A 147 -5.27 12.33 9.71
C VAL A 147 -5.49 13.71 9.12
N SER A 148 -4.64 14.68 9.47
CA SER A 148 -4.77 16.05 8.97
C SER A 148 -4.62 16.11 7.45
N ASN A 149 -3.71 15.32 6.88
CA ASN A 149 -3.55 15.21 5.43
C ASN A 149 -4.80 14.61 4.77
N ALA A 150 -5.35 13.53 5.32
CA ALA A 150 -6.56 12.89 4.81
C ALA A 150 -7.77 13.83 4.86
N LEU A 151 -7.95 14.55 5.95
CA LEU A 151 -9.00 15.57 6.10
C LEU A 151 -8.86 16.68 5.06
N GLY A 152 -7.63 17.17 4.84
CA GLY A 152 -7.36 18.18 3.81
C GLY A 152 -7.71 17.70 2.40
N ALA A 153 -7.36 16.45 2.08
CA ALA A 153 -7.70 15.83 0.80
C ALA A 153 -9.22 15.64 0.62
N ALA A 154 -9.91 15.12 1.64
CA ALA A 154 -11.36 14.97 1.62
C ALA A 154 -12.09 16.31 1.49
N PHE A 155 -11.63 17.34 2.20
CA PHE A 155 -12.14 18.69 2.05
C PHE A 155 -11.92 19.25 0.64
N GLY A 156 -10.73 18.98 0.06
CA GLY A 156 -10.41 19.37 -1.31
C GLY A 156 -11.35 18.74 -2.35
N LEU A 157 -11.61 17.44 -2.25
CA LEU A 157 -12.57 16.75 -3.10
C LEU A 157 -13.97 17.38 -2.98
N ARG A 158 -14.45 17.55 -1.75
CA ARG A 158 -15.75 18.15 -1.48
C ARG A 158 -15.87 19.56 -2.07
N ARG A 159 -14.84 20.40 -1.91
CA ARG A 159 -14.81 21.76 -2.48
C ARG A 159 -14.86 21.80 -4.00
N GLN A 160 -14.32 20.77 -4.65
CA GLN A 160 -14.32 20.64 -6.10
C GLN A 160 -15.56 19.93 -6.64
N GLY A 161 -16.49 19.50 -5.78
CA GLY A 161 -17.65 18.70 -6.19
C GLY A 161 -17.26 17.34 -6.77
N LYS A 162 -16.06 16.82 -6.45
CA LYS A 162 -15.57 15.53 -6.93
C LYS A 162 -16.00 14.41 -5.99
N PRO A 163 -16.46 13.26 -6.53
CA PRO A 163 -16.68 12.06 -5.74
C PRO A 163 -15.34 11.48 -5.27
N GLY A 164 -15.39 10.50 -4.39
CA GLY A 164 -14.25 9.71 -3.97
C GLY A 164 -14.10 9.61 -2.46
N ILE A 165 -13.41 8.54 -2.05
CA ILE A 165 -13.10 8.23 -0.65
C ILE A 165 -11.63 8.56 -0.38
N VAL A 166 -11.36 8.96 0.83
CA VAL A 166 -10.00 9.15 1.35
C VAL A 166 -9.82 8.26 2.56
N ASP A 167 -9.09 7.17 2.35
CA ASP A 167 -8.74 6.24 3.43
C ASP A 167 -7.41 6.59 4.04
N VAL A 168 -7.31 6.44 5.35
CA VAL A 168 -6.06 6.60 6.10
C VAL A 168 -5.88 5.47 7.10
N LEU A 169 -4.73 4.81 7.03
CA LEU A 169 -4.30 3.87 8.06
C LEU A 169 -3.69 4.65 9.21
N LEU A 170 -4.31 4.58 10.35
CA LEU A 170 -3.75 5.08 11.61
C LEU A 170 -3.01 3.94 12.32
N ALA A 171 -1.97 4.29 13.04
CA ALA A 171 -1.22 3.39 13.89
C ALA A 171 -0.96 4.09 15.23
N ASP A 172 0.15 3.80 15.86
CA ASP A 172 0.59 4.23 17.18
C ASP A 172 0.95 5.74 17.31
N GLY A 173 0.21 6.60 16.68
CA GLY A 173 0.51 8.04 16.73
C GLY A 173 -0.64 8.97 16.51
#